data_694062f80e03416c12eaf809fcfa1107
#
_entry.id   694062f80e03416c12eaf809fcfa1107
#
_cell.length_a   1.000
_cell.length_b   1.000
_cell.length_c   1.000
_cell.angle_alpha   90.00
_cell.angle_beta   90.00
_cell.angle_gamma   90.00
#
_symmetry.space_group_name_H-M   'P 1'
#
loop_
_entity.id
_entity.type
_entity.pdbx_description
1 polymer ?
#
loop_
_entity_poly.entity_id
_entity_poly.type
_entity_poly.pdbx_seq_one_letter_code
_entity_poly.pdbx_strand_id
1 'polypeptide(L)'
;MEESTGRGAWPWPDSLDAVLAAPGSHRVLFENEQARVLEVTIGPGEREPEHTHARPSVMVVHEPARIRYYTADTLTFTSPAQPASAESGPRVSWLDPEGPHSVENIDDHFYRALRIEFKRL
;
A
#
# COMPACT_ATOMS: atom_id res chain seq x y z
N MET A 1 6.77 18.17 20.97
CA MET A 1 6.75 17.93 20.41
C MET A 1 6.51 17.45 19.96
N GLU A 2 6.46 17.29 20.00
CA GLU A 2 6.36 16.74 19.46
C GLU A 2 6.38 16.11 18.93
N GLU A 3 6.25 16.07 18.91
CA GLU A 3 6.25 15.49 18.30
C GLU A 3 6.38 14.85 17.88
N SER A 4 6.65 14.91 18.15
CA SER A 4 6.87 14.37 17.67
C SER A 4 6.95 13.71 17.22
N THR A 5 7.49 13.68 17.61
CA THR A 5 7.35 12.40 16.98
C THR A 5 7.86 12.41 15.55
N GLY A 6 8.16 11.23 14.95
CA GLY A 6 8.59 11.16 13.57
C GLY A 6 7.63 11.81 12.59
N ARG A 7 6.39 12.00 13.00
CA ARG A 7 5.42 12.64 12.12
C ARG A 7 5.71 14.11 11.86
N GLY A 8 6.55 14.72 12.67
CA GLY A 8 6.97 16.07 12.40
C GLY A 8 7.69 16.23 11.08
N ALA A 9 8.26 15.14 10.56
CA ALA A 9 8.97 15.17 9.29
C ALA A 9 8.09 14.81 8.10
N TRP A 10 6.79 14.55 8.30
CA TRP A 10 5.88 14.13 7.24
C TRP A 10 5.31 15.35 6.55
N PRO A 11 5.74 15.64 5.30
CA PRO A 11 5.38 16.90 4.65
C PRO A 11 4.09 16.84 3.83
N TRP A 12 3.49 15.66 3.67
CA TRP A 12 2.36 15.51 2.76
C TRP A 12 1.03 15.70 3.48
N PRO A 13 0.01 16.25 2.78
CA PRO A 13 -1.27 16.52 3.42
C PRO A 13 -2.05 15.26 3.72
N ASP A 14 -2.92 15.35 4.72
CA ASP A 14 -3.79 14.23 5.10
C ASP A 14 -4.71 13.79 3.95
N SER A 15 -5.02 14.71 3.04
CA SER A 15 -5.89 14.39 1.90
C SER A 15 -5.27 13.36 0.95
N LEU A 16 -3.96 13.14 1.04
CA LEU A 16 -3.30 12.10 0.24
C LEU A 16 -3.30 10.74 0.92
N ASP A 17 -3.80 10.65 2.16
CA ASP A 17 -3.89 9.35 2.81
C ASP A 17 -4.66 8.38 1.93
N ALA A 18 -4.22 7.12 1.89
CA ALA A 18 -4.72 6.12 0.97
C ALA A 18 -6.25 5.98 1.00
N VAL A 19 -6.86 6.04 2.17
CA VAL A 19 -8.31 5.88 2.29
C VAL A 19 -9.05 7.06 1.68
N LEU A 20 -8.47 8.25 1.72
CA LEU A 20 -9.08 9.45 1.15
C LEU A 20 -8.75 9.62 -0.32
N ALA A 21 -7.51 9.36 -0.70
CA ALA A 21 -7.04 9.60 -2.07
C ALA A 21 -7.29 8.43 -3.01
N ALA A 22 -7.30 7.20 -2.49
CA ALA A 22 -7.48 5.99 -3.30
C ALA A 22 -8.50 5.05 -2.66
N PRO A 23 -9.73 5.52 -2.44
CA PRO A 23 -10.75 4.70 -1.76
C PRO A 23 -11.18 3.49 -2.57
N GLY A 24 -11.00 3.52 -3.89
CA GLY A 24 -11.35 2.38 -4.73
C GLY A 24 -10.44 1.17 -4.54
N SER A 25 -9.22 1.39 -4.05
CA SER A 25 -8.27 0.30 -3.83
C SER A 25 -7.96 0.06 -2.36
N HIS A 26 -8.46 0.89 -1.45
CA HIS A 26 -8.17 0.76 -0.02
C HIS A 26 -9.47 0.82 0.78
N ARG A 27 -9.81 -0.28 1.42
CA ARG A 27 -11.01 -0.37 2.25
C ARG A 27 -10.62 -0.67 3.69
N VAL A 28 -11.14 0.12 4.63
CA VAL A 28 -10.87 -0.13 6.05
C VAL A 28 -11.68 -1.33 6.50
N LEU A 29 -11.00 -2.37 6.96
CA LEU A 29 -11.65 -3.55 7.51
C LEU A 29 -11.78 -3.46 9.03
N PHE A 30 -10.85 -2.78 9.68
CA PHE A 30 -10.82 -2.67 11.13
C PHE A 30 -9.96 -1.47 11.50
N GLU A 31 -10.38 -0.77 12.54
CA GLU A 31 -9.57 0.36 13.03
C GLU A 31 -9.83 0.58 14.51
N ASN A 32 -8.77 0.83 15.25
CA ASN A 32 -8.86 1.26 16.65
C ASN A 32 -7.72 2.24 16.93
N GLU A 33 -7.46 2.50 18.20
CA GLU A 33 -6.44 3.48 18.57
C GLU A 33 -5.03 3.02 18.22
N GLN A 34 -4.82 1.75 18.02
CA GLN A 34 -3.49 1.16 17.83
C GLN A 34 -3.17 0.84 16.38
N ALA A 35 -4.18 0.51 15.59
CA ALA A 35 -3.96 0.00 14.24
C ALA A 35 -5.13 0.30 13.32
N ARG A 36 -4.81 0.29 12.02
CA ARG A 36 -5.83 0.37 10.98
C ARG A 36 -5.51 -0.74 9.98
N VAL A 37 -6.46 -1.62 9.72
CA VAL A 37 -6.28 -2.71 8.76
C VAL A 37 -7.01 -2.36 7.48
N LEU A 38 -6.26 -2.31 6.39
CA LEU A 38 -6.79 -2.00 5.06
C LEU A 38 -6.79 -3.25 4.19
N GLU A 39 -7.87 -3.43 3.44
CA GLU A 39 -7.87 -4.35 2.32
C GLU A 39 -7.43 -3.57 1.09
N VAL A 40 -6.42 -4.07 0.40
CA VAL A 40 -5.92 -3.45 -0.82
C VAL A 40 -6.30 -4.34 -1.99
N THR A 41 -7.00 -3.77 -2.97
CA THR A 41 -7.45 -4.53 -4.14
C THR A 41 -7.24 -3.68 -5.39
N ILE A 42 -6.48 -4.22 -6.34
CA ILE A 42 -6.23 -3.54 -7.60
C ILE A 42 -6.55 -4.51 -8.72
N GLY A 43 -7.55 -4.18 -9.52
CA GLY A 43 -7.99 -5.05 -10.61
C GLY A 43 -7.02 -5.07 -11.77
N PRO A 44 -7.19 -6.05 -12.67
CA PRO A 44 -6.31 -6.16 -13.85
C PRO A 44 -6.36 -4.89 -14.68
N GLY A 45 -5.18 -4.38 -15.02
CA GLY A 45 -5.08 -3.18 -15.85
C GLY A 45 -5.36 -1.87 -15.13
N GLU A 46 -5.69 -1.91 -13.84
CA GLU A 46 -6.00 -0.70 -13.10
C GLU A 46 -4.74 -0.09 -12.49
N ARG A 47 -4.72 1.22 -12.44
CA ARG A 47 -3.73 1.98 -11.69
C ARG A 47 -4.46 2.80 -10.64
N GLU A 48 -4.08 2.64 -9.39
CA GLU A 48 -4.71 3.38 -8.31
C GLU A 48 -4.27 4.84 -8.31
N PRO A 49 -5.11 5.76 -7.79
CA PRO A 49 -4.69 7.16 -7.64
C PRO A 49 -3.49 7.30 -6.71
N GLU A 50 -2.72 8.35 -6.92
CA GLU A 50 -1.59 8.66 -6.05
C GLU A 50 -2.07 8.87 -4.61
N HIS A 51 -1.33 8.28 -3.67
CA HIS A 51 -1.69 8.35 -2.26
C HIS A 51 -0.44 8.13 -1.40
N THR A 52 -0.62 8.32 -0.10
CA THR A 52 0.47 8.13 0.88
C THR A 52 0.03 7.16 1.97
N HIS A 53 1.02 6.61 2.67
CA HIS A 53 0.82 5.87 3.92
C HIS A 53 1.74 6.49 4.97
N ALA A 54 1.20 7.27 5.87
CA ALA A 54 1.99 8.00 6.86
C ALA A 54 2.49 7.11 7.99
N ARG A 55 2.01 5.87 8.06
CA ARG A 55 2.31 4.96 9.16
C ARG A 55 3.11 3.76 8.70
N PRO A 56 3.98 3.23 9.55
CA PRO A 56 4.64 1.96 9.23
C PRO A 56 3.60 0.84 9.23
N SER A 57 3.86 -0.19 8.47
CA SER A 57 2.87 -1.24 8.22
C SER A 57 3.49 -2.61 8.07
N VAL A 58 2.68 -3.61 8.32
CA VAL A 58 2.94 -4.97 7.85
C VAL A 58 2.03 -5.18 6.64
N MET A 59 2.61 -5.62 5.53
CA MET A 59 1.88 -5.90 4.31
C MET A 59 1.80 -7.40 4.10
N VAL A 60 0.60 -7.91 3.89
CA VAL A 60 0.36 -9.33 3.66
C VAL A 60 -0.25 -9.46 2.26
N VAL A 61 0.55 -9.85 1.28
CA VAL A 61 0.07 -10.00 -0.10
C VAL A 61 -0.38 -11.44 -0.28
N HIS A 62 -1.68 -11.66 -0.40
CA HIS A 62 -2.21 -13.01 -0.53
C HIS A 62 -2.65 -13.37 -1.95
N GLU A 63 -2.80 -12.39 -2.84
CA GLU A 63 -2.96 -12.62 -4.28
C GLU A 63 -1.99 -11.71 -5.00
N PRO A 64 -0.75 -12.15 -5.24
CA PRO A 64 0.22 -11.31 -5.92
C PRO A 64 -0.08 -11.22 -7.42
N ALA A 65 0.32 -10.11 -8.02
CA ALA A 65 0.23 -9.88 -9.44
C ALA A 65 1.47 -9.10 -9.87
N ARG A 66 1.73 -9.05 -11.16
CA ARG A 66 2.81 -8.19 -11.65
C ARG A 66 2.34 -6.74 -11.54
N ILE A 67 3.19 -5.89 -11.02
CA ILE A 67 2.86 -4.51 -10.79
C ILE A 67 3.94 -3.59 -11.30
N ARG A 68 3.54 -2.33 -11.56
CA ARG A 68 4.45 -1.21 -11.73
C ARG A 68 4.21 -0.26 -10.57
N TYR A 69 5.29 0.20 -9.99
CA TYR A 69 5.26 1.11 -8.85
C TYR A 69 5.76 2.48 -9.31
N TYR A 70 4.96 3.51 -9.06
CA TYR A 70 5.27 4.88 -9.47
C TYR A 70 5.46 5.74 -8.23
N THR A 71 6.47 6.59 -8.28
CA THR A 71 6.70 7.59 -7.25
C THR A 71 6.61 8.95 -7.92
N ALA A 72 5.63 9.77 -7.53
CA ALA A 72 5.40 11.08 -8.13
C ALA A 72 5.35 10.97 -9.67
N ASP A 73 4.60 10.00 -10.18
CA ASP A 73 4.42 9.72 -11.60
C ASP A 73 5.65 9.19 -12.34
N THR A 74 6.73 8.95 -11.62
CA THR A 74 7.92 8.34 -12.22
C THR A 74 7.89 6.84 -11.93
N LEU A 75 8.01 6.04 -12.98
CA LEU A 75 8.10 4.58 -12.82
C LEU A 75 9.42 4.24 -12.13
N THR A 76 9.33 3.65 -10.94
CA THR A 76 10.51 3.32 -10.14
C THR A 76 10.75 1.82 -10.01
N PHE A 77 9.73 1.01 -10.28
CA PHE A 77 9.87 -0.43 -10.09
C PHE A 77 8.83 -1.17 -10.92
N THR A 78 9.26 -2.27 -11.54
CA THR A 78 8.35 -3.21 -12.20
C THR A 78 8.69 -4.58 -11.65
N SER A 79 7.70 -5.26 -11.10
CA SER A 79 7.93 -6.58 -10.54
C SER A 79 8.21 -7.58 -11.67
N PRO A 80 9.05 -8.58 -11.40
CA PRO A 80 9.27 -9.64 -12.39
C PRO A 80 8.01 -10.47 -12.56
N ALA A 81 7.97 -11.23 -13.66
CA ALA A 81 6.89 -12.17 -13.89
C ALA A 81 6.83 -13.15 -12.73
N GLN A 82 5.62 -13.44 -12.25
CA GLN A 82 5.45 -14.43 -11.20
C GLN A 82 5.56 -15.81 -11.80
N PRO A 83 6.42 -16.68 -11.25
CA PRO A 83 6.47 -18.06 -11.73
C PRO A 83 5.13 -18.75 -11.46
N ALA A 84 4.71 -19.59 -12.38
CA ALA A 84 3.48 -20.37 -12.18
C ALA A 84 3.57 -21.23 -10.92
N SER A 85 4.77 -21.62 -10.56
CA SER A 85 5.01 -22.41 -9.36
C SER A 85 5.33 -21.57 -8.16
N ALA A 86 5.01 -20.27 -8.21
CA ALA A 86 5.25 -19.41 -7.06
C ALA A 86 4.67 -20.10 -5.83
N GLU A 87 5.46 -20.14 -4.81
CA GLU A 87 5.11 -20.85 -3.61
C GLU A 87 3.79 -20.38 -3.07
N SER A 88 3.07 -21.31 -2.52
CA SER A 88 1.82 -21.01 -1.88
C SER A 88 2.05 -20.19 -0.62
N GLY A 89 1.02 -19.51 -0.21
CA GLY A 89 1.03 -18.77 1.01
C GLY A 89 1.29 -17.28 0.78
N PRO A 90 0.94 -16.48 1.75
CA PRO A 90 1.07 -15.02 1.64
C PRO A 90 2.51 -14.58 1.78
N ARG A 91 2.81 -13.46 1.14
CA ARG A 91 4.10 -12.79 1.31
C ARG A 91 3.91 -11.69 2.34
N VAL A 92 4.76 -11.71 3.36
CA VAL A 92 4.65 -10.77 4.47
C VAL A 92 5.91 -9.92 4.52
N SER A 93 5.74 -8.60 4.61
CA SER A 93 6.86 -7.68 4.67
C SER A 93 6.53 -6.49 5.55
N TRP A 94 7.57 -5.84 6.03
CA TRP A 94 7.45 -4.58 6.74
C TRP A 94 7.62 -3.45 5.75
N LEU A 95 6.79 -2.42 5.86
CA LEU A 95 6.90 -1.22 5.05
C LEU A 95 7.02 -0.01 5.96
N ASP A 96 8.05 0.79 5.71
CA ASP A 96 8.17 2.10 6.33
C ASP A 96 7.10 3.02 5.75
N PRO A 97 6.86 4.17 6.38
CA PRO A 97 5.94 5.16 5.79
C PRO A 97 6.33 5.46 4.35
N GLU A 98 5.31 5.62 3.51
CA GLU A 98 5.51 5.84 2.08
C GLU A 98 4.91 7.17 1.65
N GLY A 99 5.73 7.99 0.99
CA GLY A 99 5.25 9.23 0.37
C GLY A 99 4.39 8.97 -0.85
N PRO A 100 4.11 10.01 -1.65
CA PRO A 100 3.19 9.87 -2.78
C PRO A 100 3.63 8.80 -3.77
N HIS A 101 2.76 7.84 -4.00
CA HIS A 101 3.03 6.74 -4.91
C HIS A 101 1.71 6.17 -5.44
N SER A 102 1.81 5.37 -6.50
CA SER A 102 0.68 4.63 -7.01
C SER A 102 1.17 3.31 -7.58
N VAL A 103 0.27 2.33 -7.60
CA VAL A 103 0.58 0.99 -8.11
C VAL A 103 -0.36 0.69 -9.25
N GLU A 104 0.20 0.14 -10.32
CA GLU A 104 -0.57 -0.32 -11.47
C GLU A 104 -0.47 -1.84 -11.54
N ASN A 105 -1.61 -2.50 -11.66
CA ASN A 105 -1.65 -3.94 -11.87
C ASN A 105 -1.54 -4.21 -13.37
N ILE A 106 -0.41 -4.79 -13.79
CA ILE A 106 -0.17 -5.08 -15.21
C ILE A 106 -0.38 -6.56 -15.53
N ASP A 107 -1.07 -7.26 -14.64
CA ASP A 107 -1.38 -8.67 -14.85
C ASP A 107 -2.83 -8.85 -15.28
N ASP A 108 -3.26 -10.10 -15.45
CA ASP A 108 -4.60 -10.44 -15.90
C ASP A 108 -5.52 -10.94 -14.78
N HIS A 109 -5.08 -10.80 -13.55
CA HIS A 109 -5.86 -11.16 -12.36
C HIS A 109 -5.68 -10.11 -11.29
N PHE A 110 -6.49 -10.19 -10.23
CA PHE A 110 -6.48 -9.20 -9.15
C PHE A 110 -5.20 -9.29 -8.32
N TYR A 111 -4.76 -8.13 -7.85
CA TYR A 111 -3.79 -8.00 -6.78
C TYR A 111 -4.57 -7.76 -5.50
N ARG A 112 -4.35 -8.59 -4.47
CA ARG A 112 -5.05 -8.43 -3.19
C ARG A 112 -4.07 -8.57 -2.04
N ALA A 113 -4.23 -7.69 -1.06
CA ALA A 113 -3.36 -7.66 0.10
C ALA A 113 -4.11 -7.11 1.30
N LEU A 114 -3.53 -7.37 2.47
CA LEU A 114 -3.92 -6.69 3.70
C LEU A 114 -2.78 -5.80 4.10
N ARG A 115 -3.08 -4.60 4.52
CA ARG A 115 -2.07 -3.67 5.04
C ARG A 115 -2.46 -3.30 6.45
N ILE A 116 -1.61 -3.65 7.40
CA ILE A 116 -1.84 -3.38 8.82
C ILE A 116 -0.97 -2.20 9.19
N GLU A 117 -1.60 -1.05 9.37
CA GLU A 117 -0.90 0.19 9.72
C GLU A 117 -0.88 0.35 11.22
N PHE A 118 0.27 0.72 11.77
CA PHE A 118 0.43 0.87 13.20
C PHE A 118 0.41 2.35 13.57
N LYS A 119 -0.55 2.73 14.40
CA LYS A 119 -0.68 4.10 14.87
C LYS A 119 0.23 4.38 16.05
N ARG A 120 0.59 3.32 16.76
CA ARG A 120 1.48 3.39 17.93
C ARG A 120 2.43 2.22 17.88
N LEU A 121 3.68 2.52 18.13
CA LEU A 121 4.73 1.49 18.25
C LEU A 121 5.48 1.64 19.55
#